data_070651913f99e60e34e7109f02697786
#
_entry.id   070651913f99e60e34e7109f02697786
#
_cell.length_a   1.000
_cell.length_b   1.000
_cell.length_c   1.000
_cell.angle_alpha   90.00
_cell.angle_beta   90.00
_cell.angle_gamma   90.00
#
_symmetry.space_group_name_H-M   'P 1'
#
loop_
_entity.id
_entity.type
_entity.pdbx_description
1 polymer ?
#
loop_
_entity_poly.entity_id
_entity_poly.type
_entity_poly.pdbx_seq_one_letter_code
_entity_poly.pdbx_strand_id
1 'polypeptide(L)'
;LLVALPQLPERRRPDRNLDIAHAARDRVLARMVSSGLLGEREAARAALDDVAGLRRKLPALAAHASYAMLPKAEPGKPLQLTIRRSVQQGLEQVAKEAARKLGPKLSIAMVMADARTGDILGEVGSADFFDASRSGWIDMTKVVRSPGSTLKPFIYGLAFEQGLVAQETIIEDSPADFGGYRPKNFDMGYQGDVSIRQALQLSLNVPAIRVLDAVGPARLTARFRQAGVHPILPINEAPGLAIGLGGVGVTLRDLVQLYTGLANGGKMHTLHDGTEPAGAQRTTATILDDQAAWQINDILSGVKPPEGAAQRGIAYKTGTSYGYRDAWSVGFDGRYVLGVWVGRADASPVPGLSGYVSAAPILFEGFVRSGLASVPLPSRPPGAFNPKRDELPVTLARFGAGSDGLVQATPTEPAPT
;
A
#
# COMPACT_ATOMS: atom_id res chain seq x y z
N LEU A 1 34.16 32.01 -15.03
CA LEU A 1 33.91 31.86 -13.60
C LEU A 1 34.47 30.56 -13.02
N LEU A 2 34.29 29.40 -13.66
CA LEU A 2 34.72 28.08 -13.15
C LEU A 2 36.24 28.05 -12.79
N VAL A 3 37.09 28.73 -13.56
CA VAL A 3 38.53 28.83 -13.29
C VAL A 3 38.82 29.66 -12.03
N ALA A 4 37.97 30.61 -11.70
CA ALA A 4 38.14 31.48 -10.53
C ALA A 4 37.62 30.86 -9.21
N LEU A 5 36.68 29.91 -9.29
CA LEU A 5 36.07 29.31 -8.11
C LEU A 5 37.03 28.55 -7.17
N PRO A 6 38.00 27.73 -7.66
CA PRO A 6 38.87 26.93 -6.80
C PRO A 6 39.71 27.71 -5.80
N GLN A 7 40.05 28.99 -6.10
CA GLN A 7 40.88 29.82 -5.21
C GLN A 7 40.16 30.24 -3.92
N LEU A 8 38.88 30.56 -3.99
CA LEU A 8 38.07 30.98 -2.85
C LEU A 8 36.61 30.49 -3.04
N PRO A 9 36.36 29.18 -2.99
CA PRO A 9 35.08 28.59 -3.43
C PRO A 9 33.86 29.16 -2.69
N GLU A 10 33.90 29.30 -1.39
CA GLU A 10 32.77 29.83 -0.63
C GLU A 10 32.53 31.34 -0.83
N ARG A 11 33.57 32.14 -0.95
CA ARG A 11 33.43 33.59 -1.17
C ARG A 11 33.02 33.94 -2.61
N ARG A 12 33.35 33.10 -3.58
CA ARG A 12 33.04 33.32 -5.02
C ARG A 12 31.84 32.54 -5.50
N ARG A 13 31.09 31.93 -4.61
CA ARG A 13 29.85 31.24 -4.94
C ARG A 13 28.81 32.23 -5.48
N PRO A 14 28.33 32.07 -6.73
CA PRO A 14 27.39 33.02 -7.33
C PRO A 14 26.00 32.99 -6.66
N ASP A 15 25.61 31.85 -6.05
CA ASP A 15 24.36 31.73 -5.33
C ASP A 15 24.33 32.43 -3.97
N ARG A 16 25.48 32.91 -3.46
CA ARG A 16 25.61 33.64 -2.21
C ARG A 16 26.18 35.04 -2.36
N ASN A 17 27.12 35.19 -3.26
CA ASN A 17 27.90 36.42 -3.43
C ASN A 17 28.10 36.75 -4.94
N LEU A 18 27.01 37.10 -5.63
CA LEU A 18 26.96 37.28 -7.07
C LEU A 18 28.00 38.33 -7.55
N ASP A 19 28.08 39.46 -6.85
CA ASP A 19 29.01 40.56 -7.20
C ASP A 19 30.49 40.14 -7.10
N ILE A 20 30.83 39.34 -6.06
CA ILE A 20 32.20 38.82 -5.89
C ILE A 20 32.51 37.80 -6.98
N ALA A 21 31.51 37.01 -7.40
CA ALA A 21 31.67 36.06 -8.49
C ALA A 21 31.88 36.76 -9.84
N HIS A 22 31.12 37.80 -10.13
CA HIS A 22 31.31 38.64 -11.33
C HIS A 22 32.69 39.29 -11.33
N ALA A 23 33.08 39.96 -10.25
CA ALA A 23 34.41 40.59 -10.15
C ALA A 23 35.57 39.57 -10.31
N ALA A 24 35.37 38.34 -9.84
CA ALA A 24 36.37 37.28 -10.03
C ALA A 24 36.45 36.80 -11.50
N ARG A 25 35.31 36.66 -12.18
CA ARG A 25 35.25 36.35 -13.61
C ARG A 25 35.94 37.45 -14.44
N ASP A 26 35.59 38.70 -14.19
CA ASP A 26 36.08 39.84 -14.98
C ASP A 26 37.59 40.02 -14.85
N ARG A 27 38.17 39.76 -13.66
CA ARG A 27 39.62 39.70 -13.49
C ARG A 27 40.30 38.63 -14.34
N VAL A 28 39.65 37.46 -14.51
CA VAL A 28 40.16 36.40 -15.37
C VAL A 28 40.08 36.84 -16.84
N LEU A 29 38.95 37.41 -17.27
CA LEU A 29 38.82 37.93 -18.63
C LEU A 29 39.87 39.00 -18.96
N ALA A 30 40.08 39.96 -18.04
CA ALA A 30 41.09 40.98 -18.19
C ALA A 30 42.51 40.40 -18.34
N ARG A 31 42.87 39.38 -17.57
CA ARG A 31 44.15 38.67 -17.71
C ARG A 31 44.28 37.95 -19.05
N MET A 32 43.22 37.34 -19.55
CA MET A 32 43.23 36.66 -20.84
C MET A 32 43.46 37.67 -21.98
N VAL A 33 42.88 38.86 -21.89
CA VAL A 33 43.11 39.93 -22.83
C VAL A 33 44.58 40.40 -22.77
N SER A 34 45.09 40.68 -21.56
CA SER A 34 46.48 41.15 -21.39
C SER A 34 47.53 40.13 -21.84
N SER A 35 47.21 38.84 -21.83
CA SER A 35 48.08 37.77 -22.32
C SER A 35 47.85 37.42 -23.78
N GLY A 36 47.00 38.13 -24.50
CA GLY A 36 46.72 37.88 -25.91
C GLY A 36 45.91 36.63 -26.22
N LEU A 37 45.35 36.00 -25.18
CA LEU A 37 44.51 34.76 -25.29
C LEU A 37 43.06 35.03 -25.68
N LEU A 38 42.59 36.27 -25.51
CA LEU A 38 41.21 36.67 -25.79
C LEU A 38 41.21 38.09 -26.37
N GLY A 39 40.38 38.35 -27.36
CA GLY A 39 40.18 39.70 -27.92
C GLY A 39 39.33 40.58 -26.99
N GLU A 40 39.59 41.91 -26.98
CA GLU A 40 38.85 42.86 -26.13
C GLU A 40 37.33 42.81 -26.37
N ARG A 41 36.87 42.71 -27.62
CA ARG A 41 35.44 42.60 -27.96
C ARG A 41 34.81 41.33 -27.44
N GLU A 42 35.55 40.25 -27.49
CA GLU A 42 35.09 38.93 -27.00
C GLU A 42 35.02 38.93 -25.47
N ALA A 43 36.01 39.50 -24.80
CA ALA A 43 36.00 39.67 -23.35
C ALA A 43 34.84 40.54 -22.87
N ALA A 44 34.56 41.65 -23.55
CA ALA A 44 33.45 42.52 -23.26
C ALA A 44 32.09 41.80 -23.42
N ARG A 45 31.96 40.99 -24.47
CA ARG A 45 30.77 40.16 -24.68
C ARG A 45 30.60 39.10 -23.57
N ALA A 46 31.66 38.39 -23.22
CA ALA A 46 31.67 37.38 -22.17
C ALA A 46 31.40 37.99 -20.77
N ALA A 47 31.72 39.26 -20.54
CA ALA A 47 31.39 39.96 -19.30
C ALA A 47 29.90 40.27 -19.17
N LEU A 48 29.17 40.34 -20.29
CA LEU A 48 27.72 40.53 -20.30
C LEU A 48 26.93 39.24 -20.12
N ASP A 49 27.59 38.07 -20.26
CA ASP A 49 26.92 36.79 -20.03
C ASP A 49 26.44 36.70 -18.58
N ASP A 50 25.19 36.28 -18.43
CA ASP A 50 24.58 36.12 -17.12
C ASP A 50 25.27 34.95 -16.35
N VAL A 51 25.63 35.21 -15.12
CA VAL A 51 26.13 34.18 -14.21
C VAL A 51 24.96 33.68 -13.39
N ALA A 52 24.58 32.42 -13.58
CA ALA A 52 23.46 31.81 -12.84
C ALA A 52 23.67 31.95 -11.32
N GLY A 53 23.09 32.98 -10.74
CA GLY A 53 23.11 33.25 -9.29
C GLY A 53 22.18 32.36 -8.49
N LEU A 54 21.28 31.62 -9.15
CA LEU A 54 20.34 30.76 -8.48
C LEU A 54 20.83 29.31 -8.49
N ARG A 55 21.00 28.77 -7.30
CA ARG A 55 21.20 27.33 -7.15
C ARG A 55 19.94 26.60 -7.60
N ARG A 56 20.02 25.89 -8.71
CA ARG A 56 18.94 24.98 -9.10
C ARG A 56 18.80 23.93 -8.02
N LYS A 57 17.63 23.85 -7.42
CA LYS A 57 17.31 22.73 -6.53
C LYS A 57 17.45 21.44 -7.32
N LEU A 58 18.21 20.50 -6.83
CA LEU A 58 18.22 19.15 -7.39
C LEU A 58 16.79 18.62 -7.33
N PRO A 59 16.34 17.88 -8.35
CA PRO A 59 15.04 17.22 -8.29
C PRO A 59 15.02 16.31 -7.06
N ALA A 60 14.19 16.64 -6.06
CA ALA A 60 14.03 15.85 -4.83
C ALA A 60 12.91 14.82 -5.02
N LEU A 61 12.79 14.23 -6.21
CA LEU A 61 11.81 13.21 -6.52
C LEU A 61 12.28 11.85 -6.00
N ALA A 62 11.34 11.04 -5.45
CA ALA A 62 11.61 9.71 -4.89
C ALA A 62 12.74 9.72 -3.85
N ALA A 63 12.72 10.68 -2.91
CA ALA A 63 13.82 10.89 -1.97
C ALA A 63 14.18 9.64 -1.16
N HIS A 64 13.19 8.89 -0.66
CA HIS A 64 13.43 7.66 0.11
C HIS A 64 14.03 6.55 -0.76
N ALA A 65 13.50 6.33 -1.97
CA ALA A 65 14.06 5.35 -2.91
C ALA A 65 15.48 5.74 -3.30
N SER A 66 15.73 7.01 -3.62
CA SER A 66 17.07 7.51 -3.95
C SER A 66 18.05 7.32 -2.79
N TYR A 67 17.63 7.66 -1.56
CA TYR A 67 18.47 7.48 -0.37
C TYR A 67 18.79 6.00 -0.11
N ALA A 68 17.81 5.12 -0.24
CA ALA A 68 18.00 3.68 -0.06
C ALA A 68 18.94 3.06 -1.11
N MET A 69 19.09 3.69 -2.27
CA MET A 69 19.99 3.23 -3.35
C MET A 69 21.43 3.75 -3.24
N LEU A 70 21.71 4.73 -2.39
CA LEU A 70 23.06 5.28 -2.23
C LEU A 70 24.13 4.19 -1.98
N PRO A 71 23.93 3.16 -1.14
CA PRO A 71 24.92 2.12 -0.94
C PRO A 71 25.19 1.24 -2.18
N LYS A 72 24.24 1.21 -3.13
CA LYS A 72 24.34 0.44 -4.38
C LYS A 72 24.86 1.28 -5.56
N ALA A 73 24.97 2.60 -5.37
CA ALA A 73 25.37 3.52 -6.42
C ALA A 73 26.89 3.44 -6.70
N GLU A 74 27.25 3.26 -7.97
CA GLU A 74 28.63 3.32 -8.43
C GLU A 74 28.91 4.69 -9.06
N PRO A 75 30.04 5.34 -8.74
CA PRO A 75 30.40 6.64 -9.35
C PRO A 75 30.39 6.58 -10.88
N GLY A 76 29.67 7.50 -11.50
CA GLY A 76 29.58 7.61 -12.96
C GLY A 76 28.64 6.61 -13.64
N LYS A 77 28.02 5.68 -12.91
CA LYS A 77 27.04 4.76 -13.46
C LYS A 77 25.60 5.15 -13.04
N PRO A 78 24.68 5.37 -13.98
CA PRO A 78 23.28 5.62 -13.64
C PRO A 78 22.64 4.34 -13.08
N LEU A 79 21.89 4.47 -11.99
CA LEU A 79 21.05 3.41 -11.46
C LEU A 79 19.63 3.60 -11.99
N GLN A 80 19.10 2.61 -12.68
CA GLN A 80 17.76 2.66 -13.24
C GLN A 80 16.78 1.94 -12.31
N LEU A 81 15.72 2.64 -11.89
CA LEU A 81 14.63 2.09 -11.11
C LEU A 81 13.39 1.86 -11.99
N THR A 82 12.45 1.05 -11.50
CA THR A 82 11.14 0.83 -12.12
C THR A 82 10.19 2.01 -11.93
N ILE A 83 10.54 2.94 -11.04
CA ILE A 83 9.75 4.14 -10.73
C ILE A 83 9.53 4.99 -11.99
N ARG A 84 8.25 5.29 -12.27
CA ARG A 84 7.84 6.19 -13.35
C ARG A 84 7.72 7.61 -12.82
N ARG A 85 8.44 8.54 -13.44
CA ARG A 85 8.48 9.94 -13.01
C ARG A 85 7.09 10.55 -12.84
N SER A 86 6.17 10.37 -13.79
CA SER A 86 4.82 10.94 -13.72
C SER A 86 4.02 10.38 -12.55
N VAL A 87 4.09 9.07 -12.32
CA VAL A 87 3.42 8.40 -11.18
C VAL A 87 3.97 8.94 -9.87
N GLN A 88 5.30 8.96 -9.73
CA GLN A 88 5.96 9.45 -8.51
C GLN A 88 5.59 10.90 -8.19
N GLN A 89 5.62 11.78 -9.20
CA GLN A 89 5.24 13.18 -9.02
C GLN A 89 3.80 13.33 -8.55
N GLY A 90 2.88 12.58 -9.16
CA GLY A 90 1.48 12.58 -8.77
C GLY A 90 1.26 12.11 -7.33
N LEU A 91 1.88 10.99 -6.94
CA LEU A 91 1.76 10.45 -5.58
C LEU A 91 2.38 11.37 -4.52
N GLU A 92 3.57 11.94 -4.78
CA GLU A 92 4.18 12.90 -3.84
C GLU A 92 3.33 14.15 -3.65
N GLN A 93 2.72 14.64 -4.72
CA GLN A 93 1.82 15.79 -4.62
C GLN A 93 0.59 15.46 -3.78
N VAL A 94 -0.05 14.32 -4.02
CA VAL A 94 -1.18 13.83 -3.21
C VAL A 94 -0.79 13.71 -1.74
N ALA A 95 0.35 13.07 -1.44
CA ALA A 95 0.83 12.91 -0.07
C ALA A 95 1.04 14.26 0.65
N LYS A 96 1.67 15.24 -0.03
CA LYS A 96 1.90 16.59 0.52
C LYS A 96 0.60 17.34 0.78
N GLU A 97 -0.33 17.33 -0.18
CA GLU A 97 -1.63 17.99 -0.06
C GLU A 97 -2.48 17.37 1.05
N ALA A 98 -2.52 16.03 1.12
CA ALA A 98 -3.27 15.32 2.14
C ALA A 98 -2.67 15.54 3.55
N ALA A 99 -1.34 15.54 3.70
CA ALA A 99 -0.70 15.81 4.98
C ALA A 99 -1.00 17.19 5.53
N ARG A 100 -1.12 18.20 4.66
CA ARG A 100 -1.54 19.55 5.07
C ARG A 100 -2.97 19.58 5.59
N LYS A 101 -3.89 18.82 4.95
CA LYS A 101 -5.30 18.74 5.36
C LYS A 101 -5.50 17.94 6.66
N LEU A 102 -4.74 16.85 6.84
CA LEU A 102 -4.84 15.97 8.01
C LEU A 102 -4.23 16.57 9.28
N GLY A 103 -3.43 17.63 9.16
CA GLY A 103 -2.85 18.35 10.28
C GLY A 103 -1.40 17.96 10.61
N PRO A 104 -0.85 18.51 11.69
CA PRO A 104 0.54 18.33 12.06
C PRO A 104 0.85 16.89 12.53
N LYS A 105 2.10 16.46 12.35
CA LYS A 105 2.65 15.17 12.79
C LYS A 105 2.08 13.92 12.10
N LEU A 106 1.02 14.02 11.29
CA LEU A 106 0.55 12.90 10.48
C LEU A 106 1.39 12.79 9.21
N SER A 107 1.83 11.60 8.89
CA SER A 107 2.54 11.27 7.66
C SER A 107 1.72 10.32 6.80
N ILE A 108 2.09 10.24 5.52
CA ILE A 108 1.44 9.42 4.53
C ILE A 108 2.52 8.67 3.78
N ALA A 109 2.35 7.36 3.66
CA ALA A 109 3.16 6.53 2.78
C ALA A 109 2.28 5.93 1.68
N MET A 110 2.85 5.79 0.49
CA MET A 110 2.16 5.25 -0.68
C MET A 110 3.08 4.36 -1.48
N VAL A 111 2.56 3.23 -1.96
CA VAL A 111 3.27 2.34 -2.89
C VAL A 111 2.32 1.98 -4.01
N MET A 112 2.73 2.24 -5.24
CA MET A 112 2.01 1.86 -6.45
C MET A 112 2.80 0.83 -7.25
N ALA A 113 2.17 -0.29 -7.59
CA ALA A 113 2.80 -1.39 -8.30
C ALA A 113 1.97 -1.85 -9.51
N ASP A 114 2.64 -2.43 -10.50
CA ASP A 114 2.03 -3.16 -11.60
C ASP A 114 1.88 -4.64 -11.18
N ALA A 115 0.65 -5.11 -11.05
CA ALA A 115 0.35 -6.47 -10.60
C ALA A 115 0.84 -7.57 -11.56
N ARG A 116 1.05 -7.24 -12.83
CA ARG A 116 1.49 -8.20 -13.86
C ARG A 116 3.00 -8.43 -13.86
N THR A 117 3.75 -7.47 -13.35
CA THR A 117 5.22 -7.53 -13.39
C THR A 117 5.86 -7.48 -12.00
N GLY A 118 5.16 -6.96 -10.99
CA GLY A 118 5.72 -6.67 -9.67
C GLY A 118 6.51 -5.35 -9.62
N ASP A 119 6.59 -4.59 -10.73
CA ASP A 119 7.33 -3.33 -10.78
C ASP A 119 6.72 -2.31 -9.82
N ILE A 120 7.53 -1.72 -8.94
CA ILE A 120 7.15 -0.54 -8.17
C ILE A 120 7.20 0.67 -9.09
N LEU A 121 6.02 1.24 -9.40
CA LEU A 121 5.88 2.37 -10.30
C LEU A 121 6.01 3.72 -9.60
N GLY A 122 5.78 3.75 -8.28
CA GLY A 122 5.93 4.92 -7.44
C GLY A 122 5.96 4.53 -5.97
N GLU A 123 6.81 5.20 -5.20
CA GLU A 123 6.98 4.95 -3.77
C GLU A 123 7.21 6.25 -3.01
N VAL A 124 6.34 6.53 -2.06
CA VAL A 124 6.39 7.71 -1.19
C VAL A 124 6.51 7.21 0.25
N GLY A 125 7.67 7.36 0.87
CA GLY A 125 7.91 6.88 2.23
C GLY A 125 7.36 7.81 3.32
N SER A 126 7.20 9.09 3.00
CA SER A 126 6.55 10.09 3.86
C SER A 126 6.02 11.24 3.01
N ALA A 127 5.18 12.09 3.61
CA ALA A 127 4.64 13.27 2.93
C ALA A 127 5.71 14.28 2.49
N ASP A 128 6.82 14.39 3.24
CA ASP A 128 7.99 15.21 2.90
C ASP A 128 9.22 14.66 3.65
N PHE A 129 10.23 14.25 2.89
CA PHE A 129 11.47 13.67 3.42
C PHE A 129 12.20 14.60 4.39
N PHE A 130 12.14 15.91 4.17
CA PHE A 130 12.85 16.91 4.97
C PHE A 130 12.01 17.49 6.11
N ASP A 131 10.77 17.07 6.28
CA ASP A 131 9.92 17.55 7.38
C ASP A 131 10.25 16.82 8.70
N ALA A 132 11.08 17.44 9.51
CA ALA A 132 11.46 16.91 10.81
C ALA A 132 10.27 16.74 11.77
N SER A 133 9.22 17.57 11.64
CA SER A 133 8.04 17.51 12.52
C SER A 133 7.21 16.23 12.33
N ARG A 134 7.37 15.57 11.17
CA ARG A 134 6.71 14.31 10.78
C ARG A 134 7.67 13.12 10.75
N SER A 135 8.94 13.33 11.18
CA SER A 135 10.02 12.34 11.01
C SER A 135 10.16 11.88 9.57
N GLY A 136 10.14 12.85 8.65
CA GLY A 136 10.01 12.63 7.21
C GLY A 136 11.07 11.72 6.57
N TRP A 137 12.25 11.59 7.20
CA TRP A 137 13.31 10.69 6.74
C TRP A 137 13.00 9.20 6.91
N ILE A 138 11.98 8.86 7.74
CA ILE A 138 11.57 7.47 7.95
C ILE A 138 10.75 7.00 6.75
N ASP A 139 11.21 5.93 6.10
CA ASP A 139 10.49 5.28 5.01
C ASP A 139 9.37 4.38 5.57
N MET A 140 8.16 4.94 5.70
CA MET A 140 7.01 4.23 6.25
C MET A 140 6.48 3.12 5.33
N THR A 141 6.96 3.01 4.10
CA THR A 141 6.60 1.87 3.22
C THR A 141 7.19 0.56 3.70
N LYS A 142 8.27 0.61 4.51
CA LYS A 142 9.03 -0.53 5.03
C LYS A 142 8.90 -0.72 6.54
N VAL A 143 8.24 0.20 7.23
CA VAL A 143 8.03 0.08 8.68
C VAL A 143 6.92 -0.93 8.96
N VAL A 144 7.19 -1.85 9.87
CA VAL A 144 6.23 -2.87 10.31
C VAL A 144 5.15 -2.22 11.19
N ARG A 145 3.88 -2.42 10.80
CA ARG A 145 2.70 -1.88 11.48
C ARG A 145 1.57 -2.90 11.52
N SER A 146 0.60 -2.70 12.40
CA SER A 146 -0.62 -3.50 12.41
C SER A 146 -1.49 -3.17 11.20
N PRO A 147 -1.82 -4.16 10.36
CA PRO A 147 -2.62 -3.95 9.14
C PRO A 147 -4.12 -3.73 9.41
N GLY A 148 -4.59 -3.96 10.64
CA GLY A 148 -6.01 -3.94 10.95
C GLY A 148 -6.77 -4.93 10.05
N SER A 149 -7.86 -4.46 9.45
CA SER A 149 -8.76 -5.27 8.62
C SER A 149 -8.31 -5.51 7.17
N THR A 150 -7.11 -5.06 6.77
CA THR A 150 -6.66 -5.23 5.37
C THR A 150 -6.38 -6.70 4.99
N LEU A 151 -6.24 -7.59 5.96
CA LEU A 151 -6.02 -9.02 5.71
C LEU A 151 -7.32 -9.84 5.52
N LYS A 152 -8.49 -9.27 5.83
CA LYS A 152 -9.78 -9.97 5.71
C LYS A 152 -10.08 -10.55 4.32
N PRO A 153 -9.76 -9.90 3.20
CA PRO A 153 -9.96 -10.49 1.88
C PRO A 153 -9.31 -11.86 1.72
N PHE A 154 -8.13 -12.07 2.30
CA PHE A 154 -7.42 -13.35 2.22
C PHE A 154 -8.02 -14.42 3.14
N ILE A 155 -8.64 -14.03 4.26
CA ILE A 155 -9.39 -14.94 5.14
C ILE A 155 -10.59 -15.51 4.38
N TYR A 156 -11.41 -14.63 3.80
CA TYR A 156 -12.58 -15.05 3.03
C TYR A 156 -12.17 -15.76 1.73
N GLY A 157 -11.10 -15.33 1.07
CA GLY A 157 -10.57 -16.00 -0.13
C GLY A 157 -10.18 -17.44 0.15
N LEU A 158 -9.46 -17.71 1.23
CA LEU A 158 -9.14 -19.07 1.65
C LEU A 158 -10.38 -19.89 2.02
N ALA A 159 -11.41 -19.27 2.59
CA ALA A 159 -12.67 -19.94 2.86
C ALA A 159 -13.44 -20.32 1.58
N PHE A 160 -13.37 -19.47 0.53
CA PHE A 160 -13.91 -19.80 -0.79
C PHE A 160 -13.15 -20.95 -1.43
N GLU A 161 -11.80 -20.94 -1.45
CA GLU A 161 -10.98 -22.04 -1.94
C GLU A 161 -11.31 -23.38 -1.30
N GLN A 162 -11.66 -23.37 0.00
CA GLN A 162 -11.96 -24.58 0.77
C GLN A 162 -13.43 -24.99 0.67
N GLY A 163 -14.26 -24.24 -0.05
CA GLY A 163 -15.69 -24.48 -0.15
C GLY A 163 -16.45 -24.36 1.18
N LEU A 164 -15.89 -23.62 2.15
CA LEU A 164 -16.52 -23.41 3.46
C LEU A 164 -17.70 -22.45 3.39
N VAL A 165 -17.63 -21.49 2.47
CA VAL A 165 -18.66 -20.46 2.28
C VAL A 165 -18.75 -20.08 0.80
N ALA A 166 -19.89 -19.48 0.42
CA ALA A 166 -20.11 -18.74 -0.81
C ALA A 166 -20.36 -17.27 -0.48
N GLN A 167 -20.41 -16.41 -1.49
CA GLN A 167 -20.61 -14.97 -1.28
C GLN A 167 -21.94 -14.66 -0.57
N GLU A 168 -22.98 -15.41 -0.87
CA GLU A 168 -24.33 -15.24 -0.30
C GLU A 168 -24.63 -16.16 0.91
N THR A 169 -23.63 -16.93 1.37
CA THR A 169 -23.73 -17.70 2.64
C THR A 169 -24.04 -16.76 3.79
N ILE A 170 -25.03 -17.08 4.58
CA ILE A 170 -25.37 -16.32 5.79
C ILE A 170 -24.41 -16.67 6.92
N ILE A 171 -23.92 -15.65 7.58
CA ILE A 171 -23.09 -15.74 8.78
C ILE A 171 -23.62 -14.80 9.85
N GLU A 172 -23.60 -15.23 11.10
CA GLU A 172 -24.08 -14.44 12.21
C GLU A 172 -23.03 -13.44 12.70
N ASP A 173 -23.39 -12.17 12.79
CA ASP A 173 -22.63 -11.10 13.44
C ASP A 173 -23.26 -10.81 14.80
N SER A 174 -22.83 -11.54 15.82
CA SER A 174 -23.29 -11.45 17.21
C SER A 174 -22.12 -11.61 18.17
N PRO A 175 -22.25 -11.22 19.45
CA PRO A 175 -21.20 -11.46 20.44
C PRO A 175 -20.76 -12.92 20.44
N ALA A 176 -19.45 -13.15 20.37
CA ALA A 176 -18.87 -14.49 20.32
C ALA A 176 -17.62 -14.58 21.21
N ASP A 177 -17.38 -15.78 21.75
CA ASP A 177 -16.21 -16.11 22.55
C ASP A 177 -15.45 -17.28 21.92
N PHE A 178 -14.19 -17.05 21.61
CA PHE A 178 -13.28 -18.02 21.00
C PHE A 178 -12.20 -18.41 22.03
N GLY A 179 -12.58 -19.13 23.06
CA GLY A 179 -11.63 -19.53 24.10
C GLY A 179 -11.07 -18.37 24.91
N GLY A 180 -11.89 -17.38 25.23
CA GLY A 180 -11.53 -16.15 25.93
C GLY A 180 -11.24 -14.95 25.00
N TYR A 181 -11.05 -15.18 23.69
CA TYR A 181 -10.93 -14.09 22.72
C TYR A 181 -12.32 -13.62 22.25
N ARG A 182 -12.68 -12.38 22.60
CA ARG A 182 -14.00 -11.78 22.35
C ARG A 182 -13.90 -10.58 21.40
N PRO A 183 -13.87 -10.79 20.09
CA PRO A 183 -13.81 -9.71 19.12
C PRO A 183 -15.06 -8.83 19.18
N LYS A 184 -14.90 -7.52 18.98
CA LYS A 184 -16.00 -6.56 18.85
C LYS A 184 -15.90 -5.87 17.50
N ASN A 185 -17.01 -5.47 16.92
CA ASN A 185 -17.02 -4.64 15.72
C ASN A 185 -16.49 -3.24 16.05
N PHE A 186 -16.04 -2.53 15.02
CA PHE A 186 -15.39 -1.21 15.18
C PHE A 186 -16.35 -0.16 15.77
N ASP A 187 -17.62 -0.21 15.38
CA ASP A 187 -18.71 0.65 15.86
C ASP A 187 -19.39 0.14 17.13
N MET A 188 -18.88 -0.99 17.70
CA MET A 188 -19.44 -1.68 18.87
C MET A 188 -20.84 -2.26 18.66
N GLY A 189 -21.43 -2.14 17.47
CA GLY A 189 -22.72 -2.71 17.09
C GLY A 189 -22.59 -4.11 16.47
N TYR A 190 -23.70 -4.81 16.33
CA TYR A 190 -23.83 -6.09 15.65
C TYR A 190 -24.97 -6.03 14.65
N GLN A 191 -24.80 -6.71 13.52
CA GLN A 191 -25.75 -6.67 12.39
C GLN A 191 -26.69 -7.89 12.36
N GLY A 192 -26.48 -8.88 13.23
CA GLY A 192 -27.23 -10.15 13.16
C GLY A 192 -26.82 -10.97 11.93
N ASP A 193 -27.80 -11.52 11.24
CA ASP A 193 -27.58 -12.33 10.04
C ASP A 193 -27.21 -11.47 8.84
N VAL A 194 -26.01 -11.68 8.31
CA VAL A 194 -25.49 -10.99 7.11
C VAL A 194 -24.94 -12.00 6.11
N SER A 195 -24.86 -11.67 4.83
CA SER A 195 -24.12 -12.49 3.88
C SER A 195 -22.60 -12.28 4.04
N ILE A 196 -21.81 -13.25 3.60
CA ILE A 196 -20.35 -13.13 3.53
C ILE A 196 -19.95 -11.87 2.72
N ARG A 197 -20.67 -11.58 1.64
CA ARG A 197 -20.51 -10.35 0.85
C ARG A 197 -20.65 -9.11 1.75
N GLN A 198 -21.74 -9.00 2.47
CA GLN A 198 -21.99 -7.87 3.37
C GLN A 198 -20.95 -7.81 4.50
N ALA A 199 -20.61 -8.96 5.10
CA ALA A 199 -19.62 -9.03 6.18
C ALA A 199 -18.25 -8.47 5.74
N LEU A 200 -17.78 -8.79 4.53
CA LEU A 200 -16.52 -8.28 4.01
C LEU A 200 -16.63 -6.79 3.60
N GLN A 201 -17.72 -6.38 2.94
CA GLN A 201 -17.95 -4.99 2.53
C GLN A 201 -18.04 -4.04 3.73
N LEU A 202 -18.76 -4.42 4.76
CA LEU A 202 -18.89 -3.68 6.02
C LEU A 202 -17.66 -3.86 6.93
N SER A 203 -16.76 -4.78 6.56
CA SER A 203 -15.56 -5.07 7.33
C SER A 203 -15.84 -5.55 8.77
N LEU A 204 -16.94 -6.30 8.99
CA LEU A 204 -17.32 -6.79 10.30
C LEU A 204 -16.22 -7.68 10.89
N ASN A 205 -16.03 -7.59 12.21
CA ASN A 205 -14.93 -8.28 12.88
C ASN A 205 -15.34 -9.71 13.27
N VAL A 206 -16.51 -9.88 13.89
CA VAL A 206 -16.94 -11.19 14.39
C VAL A 206 -17.10 -12.21 13.26
N PRO A 207 -17.77 -11.91 12.13
CA PRO A 207 -17.84 -12.82 10.99
C PRO A 207 -16.46 -13.21 10.45
N ALA A 208 -15.53 -12.25 10.35
CA ALA A 208 -14.17 -12.52 9.86
C ALA A 208 -13.41 -13.48 10.79
N ILE A 209 -13.60 -13.35 12.11
CA ILE A 209 -12.96 -14.24 13.09
C ILE A 209 -13.60 -15.63 13.08
N ARG A 210 -14.92 -15.74 12.94
CA ARG A 210 -15.61 -17.04 12.77
C ARG A 210 -15.07 -17.79 11.55
N VAL A 211 -14.91 -17.10 10.43
CA VAL A 211 -14.34 -17.69 9.20
C VAL A 211 -12.85 -18.03 9.40
N LEU A 212 -12.06 -17.16 10.04
CA LEU A 212 -10.64 -17.43 10.30
C LEU A 212 -10.45 -18.64 11.22
N ASP A 213 -11.33 -18.82 12.20
CA ASP A 213 -11.29 -19.98 13.09
C ASP A 213 -11.45 -21.30 12.30
N ALA A 214 -12.38 -21.34 11.36
CA ALA A 214 -12.59 -22.49 10.48
C ALA A 214 -11.46 -22.68 9.44
N VAL A 215 -10.94 -21.60 8.86
CA VAL A 215 -9.82 -21.64 7.91
C VAL A 215 -8.52 -22.05 8.60
N GLY A 216 -8.31 -21.59 9.82
CA GLY A 216 -7.11 -21.76 10.61
C GLY A 216 -6.08 -20.63 10.42
N PRO A 217 -5.71 -19.91 11.50
CA PRO A 217 -4.71 -18.82 11.45
C PRO A 217 -3.34 -19.26 10.92
N ALA A 218 -2.93 -20.49 11.23
CA ALA A 218 -1.68 -21.08 10.74
C ALA A 218 -1.68 -21.23 9.22
N ARG A 219 -2.83 -21.59 8.62
CA ARG A 219 -2.96 -21.73 7.16
C ARG A 219 -2.87 -20.37 6.47
N LEU A 220 -3.50 -19.34 7.02
CA LEU A 220 -3.39 -17.97 6.52
C LEU A 220 -1.94 -17.49 6.52
N THR A 221 -1.22 -17.66 7.63
CA THR A 221 0.19 -17.25 7.72
C THR A 221 1.11 -18.09 6.83
N ALA A 222 0.85 -19.38 6.68
CA ALA A 222 1.60 -20.24 5.76
C ALA A 222 1.41 -19.76 4.31
N ARG A 223 0.17 -19.40 3.91
CA ARG A 223 -0.10 -18.86 2.57
C ARG A 223 0.68 -17.56 2.32
N PHE A 224 0.74 -16.64 3.29
CA PHE A 224 1.53 -15.41 3.16
C PHE A 224 3.02 -15.69 3.03
N ARG A 225 3.57 -16.64 3.81
CA ARG A 225 4.99 -17.02 3.71
C ARG A 225 5.31 -17.65 2.35
N GLN A 226 4.45 -18.51 1.83
CA GLN A 226 4.58 -19.05 0.46
C GLN A 226 4.57 -17.95 -0.61
N ALA A 227 3.85 -16.88 -0.34
CA ALA A 227 3.81 -15.68 -1.16
C ALA A 227 4.99 -14.72 -0.92
N GLY A 228 6.01 -15.11 -0.15
CA GLY A 228 7.17 -14.28 0.15
C GLY A 228 6.91 -13.15 1.13
N VAL A 229 5.73 -13.10 1.77
CA VAL A 229 5.40 -12.14 2.82
C VAL A 229 5.53 -12.83 4.17
N HIS A 230 6.33 -12.25 5.06
CA HIS A 230 6.63 -12.83 6.37
C HIS A 230 6.03 -11.97 7.49
N PRO A 231 4.74 -12.20 7.85
CA PRO A 231 4.11 -11.45 8.91
C PRO A 231 4.86 -11.63 10.24
N ILE A 232 5.07 -10.53 10.95
CA ILE A 232 5.76 -10.54 12.24
C ILE A 232 4.74 -10.77 13.34
N LEU A 233 4.84 -11.90 14.00
CA LEU A 233 4.02 -12.25 15.16
C LEU A 233 4.64 -11.70 16.45
N PRO A 234 3.84 -11.51 17.52
CA PRO A 234 4.39 -11.24 18.85
C PRO A 234 5.40 -12.33 19.26
N ILE A 235 6.37 -11.93 20.05
CA ILE A 235 7.46 -12.83 20.45
C ILE A 235 6.89 -14.06 21.18
N ASN A 236 7.32 -15.25 20.73
CA ASN A 236 6.92 -16.55 21.29
C ASN A 236 5.42 -16.90 21.16
N GLU A 237 4.69 -16.25 20.27
CA GLU A 237 3.29 -16.57 20.01
C GLU A 237 3.12 -17.37 18.71
N ALA A 238 2.26 -18.39 18.76
CA ALA A 238 1.79 -19.04 17.56
C ALA A 238 0.73 -18.18 16.84
N PRO A 239 0.50 -18.38 15.52
CA PRO A 239 -0.56 -17.68 14.82
C PRO A 239 -1.92 -17.93 15.49
N GLY A 240 -2.55 -16.88 16.02
CA GLY A 240 -3.85 -16.89 16.67
C GLY A 240 -4.90 -16.07 15.91
N LEU A 241 -6.15 -16.11 16.39
CA LEU A 241 -7.29 -15.43 15.75
C LEU A 241 -7.12 -13.90 15.69
N ALA A 242 -6.33 -13.32 16.59
CA ALA A 242 -6.04 -11.88 16.58
C ALA A 242 -5.45 -11.39 15.25
N ILE A 243 -4.79 -12.26 14.46
CA ILE A 243 -4.24 -11.94 13.13
C ILE A 243 -5.33 -11.38 12.21
N GLY A 244 -6.56 -11.89 12.29
CA GLY A 244 -7.68 -11.43 11.47
C GLY A 244 -8.07 -9.97 11.69
N LEU A 245 -7.67 -9.39 12.82
CA LEU A 245 -7.93 -8.00 13.18
C LEU A 245 -6.65 -7.16 13.29
N GLY A 246 -5.52 -7.68 12.78
CA GLY A 246 -4.25 -6.96 12.76
C GLY A 246 -3.34 -7.24 13.95
N GLY A 247 -3.57 -8.34 14.71
CA GLY A 247 -2.63 -8.85 15.73
C GLY A 247 -1.34 -9.43 15.12
N VAL A 248 -0.80 -8.77 14.12
CA VAL A 248 0.39 -9.15 13.37
C VAL A 248 1.00 -7.89 12.77
N GLY A 249 2.30 -7.89 12.54
CA GLY A 249 2.99 -6.79 11.88
C GLY A 249 3.27 -7.09 10.40
N VAL A 250 2.99 -6.12 9.53
CA VAL A 250 3.33 -6.15 8.10
C VAL A 250 3.77 -4.76 7.64
N THR A 251 4.47 -4.68 6.53
CA THR A 251 4.81 -3.42 5.87
C THR A 251 3.75 -3.03 4.83
N LEU A 252 3.76 -1.77 4.40
CA LEU A 252 2.92 -1.34 3.27
C LEU A 252 3.30 -2.07 1.98
N ARG A 253 4.59 -2.32 1.76
CA ARG A 253 5.06 -3.11 0.61
C ARG A 253 4.50 -4.54 0.65
N ASP A 254 4.48 -5.19 1.81
CA ASP A 254 3.89 -6.54 1.96
C ASP A 254 2.41 -6.55 1.58
N LEU A 255 1.64 -5.56 2.06
CA LEU A 255 0.23 -5.46 1.71
C LEU A 255 0.02 -5.24 0.22
N VAL A 256 0.76 -4.32 -0.40
CA VAL A 256 0.67 -4.10 -1.85
C VAL A 256 1.04 -5.38 -2.61
N GLN A 257 2.09 -6.09 -2.19
CA GLN A 257 2.49 -7.37 -2.80
C GLN A 257 1.35 -8.40 -2.74
N LEU A 258 0.74 -8.60 -1.59
CA LEU A 258 -0.41 -9.53 -1.46
C LEU A 258 -1.57 -9.14 -2.38
N TYR A 259 -1.89 -7.84 -2.45
CA TYR A 259 -2.99 -7.35 -3.27
C TYR A 259 -2.71 -7.40 -4.78
N THR A 260 -1.44 -7.47 -5.22
CA THR A 260 -1.15 -7.75 -6.64
C THR A 260 -1.72 -9.09 -7.07
N GLY A 261 -1.78 -10.06 -6.17
CA GLY A 261 -2.43 -11.33 -6.41
C GLY A 261 -3.93 -11.22 -6.67
N LEU A 262 -4.64 -10.39 -5.91
CA LEU A 262 -6.07 -10.13 -6.15
C LEU A 262 -6.29 -9.47 -7.53
N ALA A 263 -5.49 -8.47 -7.86
CA ALA A 263 -5.56 -7.77 -9.13
C ALA A 263 -5.23 -8.65 -10.35
N ASN A 264 -4.47 -9.73 -10.14
CA ASN A 264 -3.93 -10.60 -11.20
C ASN A 264 -4.44 -12.05 -11.09
N GLY A 265 -5.71 -12.23 -10.73
CA GLY A 265 -6.39 -13.55 -10.73
C GLY A 265 -5.75 -14.57 -9.79
N GLY A 266 -5.30 -14.13 -8.62
CA GLY A 266 -4.70 -14.95 -7.58
C GLY A 266 -3.19 -15.14 -7.68
N LYS A 267 -2.57 -14.77 -8.80
CA LYS A 267 -1.13 -14.89 -9.04
C LYS A 267 -0.43 -13.58 -8.74
N MET A 268 0.46 -13.58 -7.78
CA MET A 268 1.26 -12.40 -7.42
C MET A 268 2.71 -12.54 -7.89
N HIS A 269 3.34 -11.40 -8.12
CA HIS A 269 4.75 -11.27 -8.34
C HIS A 269 5.40 -10.58 -7.14
N THR A 270 6.61 -10.97 -6.77
CA THR A 270 7.39 -10.24 -5.76
C THR A 270 7.63 -8.82 -6.25
N LEU A 271 7.40 -7.85 -5.38
CA LEU A 271 7.66 -6.45 -5.70
C LEU A 271 9.16 -6.23 -5.88
N HIS A 272 9.51 -5.45 -6.89
CA HIS A 272 10.90 -5.08 -7.16
C HIS A 272 11.02 -3.62 -7.62
N ASP A 273 12.18 -3.04 -7.36
CA ASP A 273 12.49 -1.64 -7.65
C ASP A 273 13.43 -1.46 -8.86
N GLY A 274 13.86 -2.55 -9.51
CA GLY A 274 14.75 -2.55 -10.67
C GLY A 274 16.23 -2.68 -10.32
N THR A 275 16.56 -2.93 -9.05
CA THR A 275 17.96 -3.08 -8.62
C THR A 275 18.45 -4.52 -8.59
N GLU A 276 17.59 -5.47 -8.93
CA GLU A 276 17.96 -6.87 -9.04
C GLU A 276 18.91 -7.10 -10.24
N PRO A 277 19.81 -8.07 -10.14
CA PRO A 277 20.71 -8.43 -11.24
C PRO A 277 19.92 -8.71 -12.55
N ALA A 278 20.47 -8.33 -13.67
CA ALA A 278 19.91 -8.68 -14.97
C ALA A 278 19.74 -10.20 -15.09
N GLY A 279 18.51 -10.65 -15.39
CA GLY A 279 18.20 -12.07 -15.49
C GLY A 279 17.79 -12.74 -14.16
N ALA A 280 17.68 -11.98 -13.06
CA ALA A 280 17.11 -12.51 -11.83
C ALA A 280 15.71 -13.07 -12.09
N GLN A 281 15.51 -14.32 -11.67
CA GLN A 281 14.21 -14.97 -11.83
C GLN A 281 13.18 -14.30 -10.92
N ARG A 282 12.15 -13.72 -11.53
CA ARG A 282 11.05 -13.09 -10.76
C ARG A 282 10.22 -14.20 -10.11
N THR A 283 10.13 -14.16 -8.80
CA THR A 283 9.34 -15.13 -8.07
C THR A 283 7.86 -14.82 -8.25
N THR A 284 7.12 -15.83 -8.68
CA THR A 284 5.65 -15.80 -8.72
C THR A 284 5.11 -16.77 -7.68
N ALA A 285 4.03 -16.39 -7.03
CA ALA A 285 3.35 -17.24 -6.07
C ALA A 285 1.83 -17.15 -6.27
N THR A 286 1.12 -18.18 -5.89
CA THR A 286 -0.34 -18.18 -5.87
C THR A 286 -0.81 -17.84 -4.46
N ILE A 287 -1.48 -16.69 -4.30
CA ILE A 287 -2.05 -16.27 -3.02
C ILE A 287 -3.48 -16.81 -2.83
N LEU A 288 -4.23 -16.93 -3.91
CA LEU A 288 -5.56 -17.55 -4.00
C LEU A 288 -5.68 -18.22 -5.37
N ASP A 289 -6.58 -19.16 -5.51
CA ASP A 289 -6.98 -19.61 -6.85
C ASP A 289 -7.74 -18.50 -7.59
N ASP A 290 -7.94 -18.66 -8.89
CA ASP A 290 -8.54 -17.63 -9.74
C ASP A 290 -10.02 -17.41 -9.42
N GLN A 291 -10.73 -18.45 -8.98
CA GLN A 291 -12.14 -18.36 -8.61
C GLN A 291 -12.33 -17.60 -7.30
N ALA A 292 -11.52 -17.93 -6.28
CA ALA A 292 -11.55 -17.22 -4.99
C ALA A 292 -11.09 -15.77 -5.15
N ALA A 293 -10.04 -15.51 -5.92
CA ALA A 293 -9.57 -14.16 -6.21
C ALA A 293 -10.67 -13.34 -6.91
N TRP A 294 -11.36 -13.93 -7.90
CA TRP A 294 -12.47 -13.26 -8.57
C TRP A 294 -13.64 -12.98 -7.62
N GLN A 295 -14.02 -13.91 -6.73
CA GLN A 295 -15.08 -13.70 -5.74
C GLN A 295 -14.73 -12.54 -4.79
N ILE A 296 -13.48 -12.44 -4.35
CA ILE A 296 -13.02 -11.32 -3.54
C ILE A 296 -13.09 -10.00 -4.32
N ASN A 297 -12.67 -9.99 -5.59
CA ASN A 297 -12.72 -8.81 -6.45
C ASN A 297 -14.15 -8.32 -6.66
N ASP A 298 -15.08 -9.25 -6.90
CA ASP A 298 -16.50 -8.97 -7.07
C ASP A 298 -17.10 -8.32 -5.79
N ILE A 299 -16.79 -8.87 -4.62
CA ILE A 299 -17.24 -8.29 -3.34
C ILE A 299 -16.65 -6.89 -3.11
N LEU A 300 -15.32 -6.75 -3.29
CA LEU A 300 -14.62 -5.48 -3.00
C LEU A 300 -14.95 -4.38 -4.00
N SER A 301 -15.31 -4.71 -5.24
CA SER A 301 -15.77 -3.73 -6.24
C SER A 301 -17.08 -3.06 -5.84
N GLY A 302 -17.90 -3.74 -5.02
CA GLY A 302 -19.14 -3.22 -4.47
C GLY A 302 -18.98 -2.39 -3.18
N VAL A 303 -17.76 -2.20 -2.67
CA VAL A 303 -17.54 -1.32 -1.50
C VAL A 303 -17.77 0.14 -1.91
N LYS A 304 -18.61 0.83 -1.13
CA LYS A 304 -18.94 2.24 -1.41
C LYS A 304 -17.68 3.10 -1.38
N PRO A 305 -17.34 3.81 -2.47
CA PRO A 305 -16.20 4.71 -2.49
C PRO A 305 -16.42 5.92 -1.56
N PRO A 306 -15.34 6.61 -1.15
CA PRO A 306 -15.47 7.88 -0.43
C PRO A 306 -16.29 8.91 -1.22
N GLU A 307 -16.91 9.83 -0.50
CA GLU A 307 -17.68 10.91 -1.11
C GLU A 307 -16.80 11.76 -2.05
N GLY A 308 -17.29 12.05 -3.24
CA GLY A 308 -16.55 12.81 -4.25
C GLY A 308 -15.43 12.05 -4.96
N ALA A 309 -15.22 10.77 -4.65
CA ALA A 309 -14.21 9.97 -5.32
C ALA A 309 -14.57 9.70 -6.79
N ALA A 310 -13.56 9.76 -7.66
CA ALA A 310 -13.72 9.43 -9.07
C ALA A 310 -14.14 7.96 -9.24
N GLN A 311 -15.15 7.71 -10.09
CA GLN A 311 -15.62 6.37 -10.42
C GLN A 311 -14.65 5.70 -11.40
N ARG A 312 -13.73 4.87 -10.91
CA ARG A 312 -12.70 4.19 -11.70
C ARG A 312 -12.77 2.66 -11.68
N GLY A 313 -13.81 2.09 -11.09
CA GLY A 313 -13.92 0.63 -10.97
C GLY A 313 -12.83 0.01 -10.09
N ILE A 314 -12.41 0.71 -9.03
CA ILE A 314 -11.39 0.26 -8.08
C ILE A 314 -12.05 -0.63 -7.02
N ALA A 315 -11.55 -1.86 -6.89
CA ALA A 315 -11.81 -2.70 -5.73
C ALA A 315 -10.84 -2.30 -4.61
N TYR A 316 -11.33 -2.15 -3.37
CA TYR A 316 -10.45 -1.72 -2.28
C TYR A 316 -10.90 -2.22 -0.91
N LYS A 317 -9.96 -2.24 0.02
CA LYS A 317 -10.18 -2.59 1.42
C LYS A 317 -9.48 -1.59 2.33
N THR A 318 -10.18 -1.16 3.36
CA THR A 318 -9.64 -0.33 4.42
C THR A 318 -9.23 -1.15 5.63
N GLY A 319 -8.31 -0.62 6.40
CA GLY A 319 -7.89 -1.13 7.70
C GLY A 319 -7.67 0.01 8.68
N THR A 320 -7.94 -0.26 9.95
CA THR A 320 -7.62 0.64 11.06
C THR A 320 -7.03 -0.21 12.16
N SER A 321 -5.84 0.13 12.63
CA SER A 321 -5.23 -0.59 13.75
C SER A 321 -5.90 -0.25 15.07
N TYR A 322 -5.81 -1.16 16.03
CA TYR A 322 -6.31 -0.93 17.36
C TYR A 322 -5.67 0.32 17.98
N GLY A 323 -6.50 1.16 18.61
CA GLY A 323 -6.05 2.42 19.21
C GLY A 323 -5.80 3.56 18.21
N TYR A 324 -6.33 3.48 16.99
CA TYR A 324 -6.27 4.58 15.99
C TYR A 324 -4.85 5.04 15.67
N ARG A 325 -3.91 4.11 15.53
CA ARG A 325 -2.49 4.41 15.26
C ARG A 325 -2.17 4.43 13.77
N ASP A 326 -2.83 3.52 13.03
CA ASP A 326 -2.60 3.32 11.61
C ASP A 326 -3.92 3.27 10.87
N ALA A 327 -4.03 4.03 9.79
CA ALA A 327 -5.14 3.98 8.85
C ALA A 327 -4.61 3.52 7.49
N TRP A 328 -5.25 2.51 6.94
CA TRP A 328 -4.84 1.86 5.69
C TRP A 328 -5.95 1.90 4.66
N SER A 329 -5.55 2.00 3.41
CA SER A 329 -6.40 1.68 2.28
C SER A 329 -5.55 1.04 1.19
N VAL A 330 -5.92 -0.16 0.75
CA VAL A 330 -5.27 -0.83 -0.39
C VAL A 330 -6.34 -1.10 -1.43
N GLY A 331 -6.11 -0.62 -2.64
CA GLY A 331 -7.04 -0.76 -3.75
C GLY A 331 -6.33 -1.12 -5.03
N PHE A 332 -7.09 -1.66 -5.96
CA PHE A 332 -6.57 -2.12 -7.24
C PHE A 332 -7.63 -2.06 -8.34
N ASP A 333 -7.16 -1.95 -9.56
CA ASP A 333 -7.90 -2.25 -10.79
C ASP A 333 -7.36 -3.55 -11.44
N GLY A 334 -7.65 -3.84 -12.68
CA GLY A 334 -7.18 -5.05 -13.38
C GLY A 334 -5.68 -5.09 -13.68
N ARG A 335 -4.90 -4.11 -13.19
CA ARG A 335 -3.46 -4.08 -13.42
C ARG A 335 -2.67 -3.39 -12.31
N TYR A 336 -3.17 -2.30 -11.75
CA TYR A 336 -2.41 -1.47 -10.83
C TYR A 336 -2.94 -1.63 -9.41
N VAL A 337 -2.03 -1.70 -8.45
CA VAL A 337 -2.33 -1.75 -7.02
C VAL A 337 -1.73 -0.52 -6.38
N LEU A 338 -2.50 0.17 -5.55
CA LEU A 338 -2.03 1.27 -4.72
C LEU A 338 -2.33 0.96 -3.27
N GLY A 339 -1.31 1.01 -2.45
CA GLY A 339 -1.43 1.01 -0.99
C GLY A 339 -1.19 2.39 -0.41
N VAL A 340 -1.96 2.76 0.59
CA VAL A 340 -1.84 4.00 1.35
C VAL A 340 -1.85 3.70 2.83
N TRP A 341 -0.90 4.26 3.54
CA TRP A 341 -0.84 4.32 4.99
C TRP A 341 -0.87 5.77 5.47
N VAL A 342 -1.62 6.02 6.54
CA VAL A 342 -1.68 7.31 7.23
C VAL A 342 -1.52 7.07 8.73
N GLY A 343 -0.64 7.83 9.38
CA GLY A 343 -0.39 7.70 10.80
C GLY A 343 0.75 8.58 11.29
N ARG A 344 1.17 8.35 12.51
CA ARG A 344 2.37 8.96 13.07
C ARG A 344 3.54 7.98 13.03
N ALA A 345 4.72 8.47 12.67
CA ALA A 345 5.92 7.65 12.61
C ALA A 345 6.26 7.01 13.97
N ASP A 346 5.98 7.72 15.07
CA ASP A 346 6.18 7.26 16.45
C ASP A 346 5.09 6.30 16.97
N ALA A 347 4.13 5.93 16.13
CA ALA A 347 2.99 5.07 16.47
C ALA A 347 2.07 5.62 17.58
N SER A 348 2.12 6.90 17.88
CA SER A 348 1.20 7.51 18.85
C SER A 348 -0.24 7.53 18.27
N PRO A 349 -1.27 7.30 19.12
CA PRO A 349 -2.65 7.26 18.67
C PRO A 349 -3.15 8.61 18.17
N VAL A 350 -4.07 8.56 17.21
CA VAL A 350 -4.72 9.75 16.65
C VAL A 350 -6.23 9.54 16.68
N PRO A 351 -6.95 10.08 17.67
CA PRO A 351 -8.39 9.92 17.77
C PRO A 351 -9.10 10.28 16.47
N GLY A 352 -10.02 9.42 16.01
CA GLY A 352 -10.76 9.60 14.76
C GLY A 352 -10.01 9.18 13.48
N LEU A 353 -8.75 8.77 13.56
CA LEU A 353 -8.02 8.22 12.42
C LEU A 353 -8.64 6.89 11.99
N SER A 354 -9.08 6.79 10.74
CA SER A 354 -9.60 5.53 10.20
C SER A 354 -9.23 5.34 8.74
N GLY A 355 -9.18 4.09 8.31
CA GLY A 355 -8.87 3.75 6.93
C GLY A 355 -9.84 4.37 5.94
N TYR A 356 -11.15 4.38 6.25
CA TYR A 356 -12.16 4.93 5.36
C TYR A 356 -12.11 6.46 5.26
N VAL A 357 -11.98 7.16 6.39
CA VAL A 357 -12.01 8.63 6.42
C VAL A 357 -10.67 9.23 6.01
N SER A 358 -9.56 8.61 6.42
CA SER A 358 -8.22 9.23 6.28
C SER A 358 -7.43 8.69 5.09
N ALA A 359 -7.47 7.37 4.81
CA ALA A 359 -6.63 6.74 3.80
C ALA A 359 -7.37 6.51 2.46
N ALA A 360 -8.66 6.17 2.48
CA ALA A 360 -9.38 5.88 1.24
C ALA A 360 -9.49 7.08 0.29
N PRO A 361 -9.78 8.32 0.72
CA PRO A 361 -9.78 9.47 -0.19
C PRO A 361 -8.42 9.68 -0.87
N ILE A 362 -7.31 9.44 -0.14
CA ILE A 362 -5.94 9.54 -0.66
C ILE A 362 -5.68 8.45 -1.70
N LEU A 363 -6.18 7.24 -1.48
CA LEU A 363 -6.09 6.14 -2.43
C LEU A 363 -6.71 6.52 -3.77
N PHE A 364 -7.97 6.97 -3.77
CA PHE A 364 -8.69 7.33 -4.98
C PHE A 364 -8.03 8.50 -5.72
N GLU A 365 -7.61 9.54 -4.99
CA GLU A 365 -6.87 10.67 -5.57
C GLU A 365 -5.50 10.21 -6.12
N GLY A 366 -4.81 9.28 -5.44
CA GLY A 366 -3.57 8.69 -5.91
C GLY A 366 -3.73 7.97 -7.25
N PHE A 367 -4.80 7.20 -7.44
CA PHE A 367 -5.10 6.59 -8.74
C PHE A 367 -5.34 7.64 -9.83
N VAL A 368 -6.03 8.72 -9.53
CA VAL A 368 -6.27 9.81 -10.49
C VAL A 368 -4.96 10.50 -10.88
N ARG A 369 -4.17 10.90 -9.86
CA ARG A 369 -2.93 11.67 -10.06
C ARG A 369 -1.76 10.84 -10.60
N SER A 370 -1.84 9.51 -10.53
CA SER A 370 -0.83 8.64 -11.15
C SER A 370 -0.75 8.81 -12.67
N GLY A 371 -1.83 9.31 -13.29
CA GLY A 371 -1.94 9.44 -14.76
C GLY A 371 -2.04 8.09 -15.50
N LEU A 372 -2.15 6.97 -14.78
CA LEU A 372 -2.31 5.66 -15.39
C LEU A 372 -3.77 5.46 -15.85
N ALA A 373 -3.94 4.86 -17.01
CA ALA A 373 -5.26 4.47 -17.51
C ALA A 373 -5.88 3.39 -16.63
N SER A 374 -7.18 3.49 -16.32
CA SER A 374 -7.91 2.46 -15.60
C SER A 374 -8.00 1.18 -16.43
N VAL A 375 -7.81 0.05 -15.77
CA VAL A 375 -7.93 -1.28 -16.39
C VAL A 375 -9.08 -2.02 -15.69
N PRO A 376 -10.06 -2.57 -16.45
CA PRO A 376 -11.15 -3.33 -15.86
C PRO A 376 -10.64 -4.50 -15.01
N LEU A 377 -11.33 -4.78 -13.90
CA LEU A 377 -11.05 -5.96 -13.09
C LEU A 377 -11.17 -7.25 -13.91
N PRO A 378 -10.46 -8.33 -13.56
CA PRO A 378 -10.56 -9.60 -14.23
C PRO A 378 -12.01 -10.09 -14.33
N SER A 379 -12.40 -10.58 -15.52
CA SER A 379 -13.71 -11.18 -15.73
C SER A 379 -13.86 -12.46 -14.93
N ARG A 380 -15.11 -12.88 -14.73
CA ARG A 380 -15.44 -14.15 -14.05
C ARG A 380 -14.76 -15.32 -14.75
N PRO A 381 -13.92 -16.11 -14.05
CA PRO A 381 -13.30 -17.28 -14.64
C PRO A 381 -14.33 -18.40 -14.90
N PRO A 382 -14.08 -19.30 -15.85
CA PRO A 382 -14.95 -20.45 -16.09
C PRO A 382 -15.10 -21.29 -14.81
N GLY A 383 -16.33 -21.72 -14.54
CA GLY A 383 -16.63 -22.55 -13.37
C GLY A 383 -16.66 -21.81 -12.02
N ALA A 384 -16.42 -20.50 -11.97
CA ALA A 384 -16.53 -19.77 -10.72
C ALA A 384 -17.92 -19.87 -10.10
N PHE A 385 -17.97 -20.36 -8.85
CA PHE A 385 -19.20 -20.56 -8.11
C PHE A 385 -19.73 -19.21 -7.60
N ASN A 386 -20.88 -18.78 -8.07
CA ASN A 386 -21.55 -17.56 -7.62
C ASN A 386 -23.07 -17.70 -7.77
N PRO A 387 -23.68 -18.61 -6.99
CA PRO A 387 -25.12 -18.78 -6.98
C PRO A 387 -25.78 -17.61 -6.25
N LYS A 388 -27.05 -17.37 -6.56
CA LYS A 388 -27.92 -16.54 -5.74
C LYS A 388 -28.21 -17.28 -4.41
N ARG A 389 -28.75 -16.54 -3.43
CA ARG A 389 -29.04 -17.08 -2.11
C ARG A 389 -29.97 -18.29 -2.15
N ASP A 390 -31.00 -18.25 -2.98
CA ASP A 390 -32.00 -19.31 -3.17
C ASP A 390 -31.49 -20.53 -3.97
N GLU A 391 -30.35 -20.36 -4.65
CA GLU A 391 -29.69 -21.40 -5.41
C GLU A 391 -28.57 -22.11 -4.61
N LEU A 392 -28.28 -21.64 -3.37
CA LEU A 392 -27.21 -22.21 -2.55
C LEU A 392 -27.57 -23.63 -2.08
N PRO A 393 -26.61 -24.58 -2.15
CA PRO A 393 -26.73 -25.85 -1.44
C PRO A 393 -27.02 -25.62 0.05
N VAL A 394 -27.82 -26.47 0.65
CA VAL A 394 -28.20 -26.36 2.11
C VAL A 394 -26.96 -26.25 2.98
N THR A 395 -25.89 -26.98 2.66
CA THR A 395 -24.62 -26.96 3.39
C THR A 395 -23.88 -25.59 3.31
N LEU A 396 -24.16 -24.77 2.31
CA LEU A 396 -23.58 -23.44 2.13
C LEU A 396 -24.59 -22.31 2.39
N ALA A 397 -25.85 -22.64 2.73
CA ALA A 397 -26.86 -21.61 2.99
C ALA A 397 -26.52 -20.80 4.24
N ARG A 398 -25.95 -21.45 5.27
CA ARG A 398 -25.60 -20.81 6.54
C ARG A 398 -24.29 -21.38 7.09
N PHE A 399 -23.37 -20.49 7.46
CA PHE A 399 -22.09 -20.86 8.08
C PHE A 399 -22.30 -21.28 9.53
N GLY A 400 -21.76 -22.43 9.94
CA GLY A 400 -21.86 -22.96 11.30
C GLY A 400 -23.14 -23.76 11.61
N ALA A 401 -24.03 -23.94 10.64
CA ALA A 401 -25.26 -24.73 10.85
C ALA A 401 -25.04 -26.26 10.96
N GLY A 402 -23.80 -26.74 10.81
CA GLY A 402 -23.49 -28.17 10.66
C GLY A 402 -23.10 -28.93 11.91
N SER A 403 -22.98 -28.31 13.10
CA SER A 403 -22.59 -29.03 14.31
C SER A 403 -23.73 -29.27 15.32
N ASP A 404 -24.81 -28.48 15.28
CA ASP A 404 -25.89 -28.59 16.23
C ASP A 404 -27.19 -29.22 15.67
N GLY A 405 -27.26 -29.45 14.37
CA GLY A 405 -28.43 -30.00 13.69
C GLY A 405 -28.45 -31.51 13.48
N LEU A 406 -27.37 -32.23 13.84
CA LEU A 406 -27.27 -33.70 13.66
C LEU A 406 -27.30 -34.50 14.96
N VAL A 407 -27.62 -33.90 16.08
CA VAL A 407 -27.87 -34.64 17.34
C VAL A 407 -29.33 -34.45 17.72
N GLN A 408 -30.15 -35.37 17.31
CA GLN A 408 -31.31 -35.99 17.97
C GLN A 408 -32.37 -36.43 16.97
N ALA A 409 -32.04 -37.49 16.25
CA ALA A 409 -33.06 -38.48 15.96
C ALA A 409 -32.79 -39.66 16.92
N THR A 410 -33.27 -39.54 18.14
CA THR A 410 -33.42 -40.72 19.00
C THR A 410 -34.39 -41.70 18.33
N PRO A 411 -34.00 -42.99 18.19
CA PRO A 411 -34.95 -43.99 17.75
C PRO A 411 -36.05 -44.08 18.81
N THR A 412 -37.29 -43.87 18.42
CA THR A 412 -38.46 -44.24 19.21
C THR A 412 -38.42 -45.72 19.44
N GLU A 413 -38.24 -46.15 20.68
CA GLU A 413 -38.46 -47.50 21.15
C GLU A 413 -39.87 -47.92 20.82
N PRO A 414 -40.11 -49.12 20.26
CA PRO A 414 -41.47 -49.64 20.09
C PRO A 414 -42.09 -49.99 21.47
N ALA A 415 -43.31 -49.56 21.65
CA ALA A 415 -44.11 -49.88 22.86
C ALA A 415 -44.21 -51.39 23.10
N PRO A 416 -44.09 -51.83 24.37
CA PRO A 416 -44.27 -53.24 24.69
C PRO A 416 -45.73 -53.69 24.54
N THR A 417 -45.87 -54.83 23.87
CA THR A 417 -47.15 -55.57 23.76
C THR A 417 -47.63 -56.17 25.10
#